data_a4cf4abbc0b476bb7fbf23a4d8417007
#
_entry.id   a4cf4abbc0b476bb7fbf23a4d8417007
#
_cell.length_a   1.000
_cell.length_b   1.000
_cell.length_c   1.000
_cell.angle_alpha   90.00
_cell.angle_beta   90.00
_cell.angle_gamma   90.00
#
_symmetry.space_group_name_H-M   'P 1'
#
loop_
_entity.id
_entity.type
_entity.pdbx_description
1 polymer ?
#
loop_
_entity_poly.entity_id
_entity_poly.type
_entity_poly.pdbx_seq_one_letter_code
_entity_poly.pdbx_strand_id
1 'polypeptide(L)'
;MNPIEDIITTIQTLFTKQPNTIYEVRIVYQRYANKVNIFFEYYKIGQARRSQQIARLDEAYRLQIPELAKQIHQATGLTIRTSD
;
A
#
# COMPACT_ATOMS: atom_id res chain seq x y z
N MET A 1 13.54 -10.12 -10.01
CA MET A 1 12.61 -9.00 -9.84
C MET A 1 12.36 -8.75 -8.37
N ASN A 2 12.38 -7.50 -7.97
CA ASN A 2 12.12 -7.12 -6.58
C ASN A 2 10.67 -6.70 -6.45
N PRO A 3 9.82 -7.45 -5.72
CA PRO A 3 8.40 -7.11 -5.59
C PRO A 3 8.18 -5.73 -4.95
N ILE A 4 9.10 -5.29 -4.11
CA ILE A 4 9.00 -3.95 -3.49
C ILE A 4 9.12 -2.86 -4.55
N GLU A 5 10.04 -3.00 -5.49
CA GLU A 5 10.20 -2.04 -6.59
C GLU A 5 8.96 -2.01 -7.48
N ASP A 6 8.38 -3.17 -7.79
CA ASP A 6 7.16 -3.25 -8.58
C ASP A 6 5.99 -2.55 -7.88
N ILE A 7 5.87 -2.73 -6.57
CA ILE A 7 4.82 -2.09 -5.77
C ILE A 7 5.00 -0.57 -5.81
N ILE A 8 6.22 -0.08 -5.60
CA ILE A 8 6.52 1.35 -5.63
C ILE A 8 6.20 1.94 -7.00
N THR A 9 6.61 1.26 -8.07
CA THR A 9 6.33 1.70 -9.44
C THR A 9 4.82 1.76 -9.69
N THR A 10 4.06 0.76 -9.24
CA THR A 10 2.61 0.74 -9.38
C THR A 10 1.98 1.93 -8.65
N ILE A 11 2.40 2.20 -7.43
CA ILE A 11 1.90 3.34 -6.65
C ILE A 11 2.20 4.65 -7.38
N GLN A 12 3.41 4.82 -7.86
CA GLN A 12 3.81 6.04 -8.57
C GLN A 12 3.01 6.24 -9.85
N THR A 13 2.66 5.15 -10.52
CA THR A 13 1.83 5.21 -11.72
C THR A 13 0.38 5.62 -11.41
N LEU A 14 -0.17 5.11 -10.31
CA LEU A 14 -1.54 5.40 -9.90
C LEU A 14 -1.68 6.75 -9.21
N PHE A 15 -0.61 7.19 -8.56
CA PHE A 15 -0.66 8.41 -7.75
C PHE A 15 -0.61 9.65 -8.63
N THR A 16 -1.73 10.35 -8.70
CA THR A 16 -1.82 11.67 -9.31
C THR A 16 -2.33 12.63 -8.25
N LYS A 17 -1.45 13.50 -7.76
CA LYS A 17 -1.80 14.41 -6.69
C LYS A 17 -2.92 15.36 -7.13
N GLN A 18 -4.03 15.34 -6.40
CA GLN A 18 -5.17 16.20 -6.62
C GLN A 18 -5.48 17.01 -5.36
N PRO A 19 -6.03 18.23 -5.51
CA PRO A 19 -6.38 19.04 -4.35
C PRO A 19 -7.49 18.37 -3.53
N ASN A 20 -7.44 18.56 -2.21
CA ASN A 20 -8.41 18.02 -1.25
C ASN A 20 -8.56 16.51 -1.29
N THR A 21 -7.51 15.81 -1.72
CA THR A 21 -7.50 14.35 -1.79
C THR A 21 -6.41 13.80 -0.87
N ILE A 22 -6.77 12.81 -0.05
CA ILE A 22 -5.85 12.12 0.84
C ILE A 22 -5.50 10.78 0.24
N TYR A 23 -4.20 10.45 0.23
CA TYR A 23 -3.67 9.22 -0.32
C TYR A 23 -2.95 8.43 0.76
N GLU A 24 -3.21 7.13 0.84
CA GLU A 24 -2.59 6.23 1.81
C GLU A 24 -2.29 4.89 1.15
N VAL A 25 -1.35 4.14 1.76
CA VAL A 25 -1.11 2.75 1.40
C VAL A 25 -1.42 1.90 2.63
N ARG A 26 -2.17 0.85 2.45
CA ARG A 26 -2.52 -0.06 3.53
C ARG A 26 -1.93 -1.44 3.26
N ILE A 27 -1.20 -1.97 4.23
CA ILE A 27 -0.61 -3.31 4.17
C ILE A 27 -1.35 -4.17 5.20
N VAL A 28 -1.97 -5.26 4.75
CA VAL A 28 -2.78 -6.14 5.60
C VAL A 28 -2.30 -7.57 5.46
N TYR A 29 -2.02 -8.21 6.60
CA TYR A 29 -1.80 -9.65 6.61
C TYR A 29 -3.15 -10.36 6.74
N GLN A 30 -3.49 -11.15 5.75
CA GLN A 30 -4.75 -11.90 5.71
C GLN A 30 -4.48 -13.32 6.21
N ARG A 31 -4.88 -13.59 7.45
CA ARG A 31 -4.57 -14.85 8.13
C ARG A 31 -5.16 -16.08 7.43
N TYR A 32 -6.39 -15.98 6.96
CA TYR A 32 -7.08 -17.11 6.35
C TYR A 32 -6.45 -17.55 5.03
N ALA A 33 -5.90 -16.61 4.30
CA ALA A 33 -5.26 -16.87 3.02
C ALA A 33 -3.74 -16.98 3.12
N ASN A 34 -3.15 -16.64 4.27
CA ASN A 34 -1.69 -16.56 4.47
C ASN A 34 -1.03 -15.69 3.41
N LYS A 35 -1.59 -14.50 3.20
CA LYS A 35 -1.09 -13.55 2.21
C LYS A 35 -0.98 -12.16 2.78
N VAL A 36 0.01 -11.41 2.28
CA VAL A 36 0.17 -10.00 2.57
C VAL A 36 -0.44 -9.22 1.41
N ASN A 37 -1.49 -8.47 1.68
CA ASN A 37 -2.19 -7.67 0.67
C ASN A 37 -1.81 -6.21 0.82
N ILE A 38 -1.58 -5.54 -0.30
CA ILE A 38 -1.22 -4.13 -0.32
C ILE A 38 -2.28 -3.39 -1.14
N PHE A 39 -2.85 -2.36 -0.53
CA PHE A 39 -3.92 -1.54 -1.12
C PHE A 39 -3.47 -0.11 -1.25
N PHE A 40 -3.76 0.49 -2.40
CA PHE A 40 -3.66 1.92 -2.60
C PHE A 40 -5.03 2.53 -2.31
N GLU A 41 -5.10 3.42 -1.32
CA GLU A 41 -6.36 4.01 -0.87
C GLU A 41 -6.33 5.51 -1.05
N TYR A 42 -7.46 6.08 -1.47
CA TYR A 42 -7.57 7.52 -1.62
C TYR A 42 -9.01 7.95 -1.43
N TYR A 43 -9.18 9.19 -1.00
CA TYR A 43 -10.50 9.79 -0.86
C TYR A 43 -10.39 11.30 -0.86
N LYS A 44 -11.40 11.95 -1.44
CA LYS A 44 -11.56 13.39 -1.31
C LYS A 44 -12.24 13.69 0.02
N ILE A 45 -11.88 14.83 0.62
CA ILE A 45 -12.50 15.24 1.88
C ILE A 45 -14.02 15.31 1.69
N GLY A 46 -14.78 14.63 2.55
CA GLY A 46 -16.23 14.56 2.47
C GLY A 46 -16.79 13.47 1.57
N GLN A 47 -15.93 12.66 0.94
CA GLN A 47 -16.36 11.57 0.07
C GLN A 47 -15.90 10.22 0.61
N ALA A 48 -16.51 9.15 0.11
CA ALA A 48 -16.18 7.80 0.51
C ALA A 48 -14.76 7.42 0.07
N ARG A 49 -14.08 6.64 0.90
CA ARG A 49 -12.76 6.11 0.59
C ARG A 49 -12.83 5.11 -0.55
N ARG A 50 -11.88 5.19 -1.47
CA ARG A 50 -11.69 4.21 -2.52
C ARG A 50 -10.43 3.40 -2.22
N SER A 51 -10.45 2.13 -2.55
CA SER A 51 -9.35 1.21 -2.28
C SER A 51 -9.13 0.32 -3.49
N GLN A 52 -7.87 0.17 -3.88
CA GLN A 52 -7.48 -0.70 -4.99
C GLN A 52 -6.37 -1.61 -4.51
N GLN A 53 -6.57 -2.92 -4.63
CA GLN A 53 -5.52 -3.88 -4.33
C GLN A 53 -4.46 -3.83 -5.43
N ILE A 54 -3.22 -3.55 -5.04
CA ILE A 54 -2.12 -3.40 -5.99
C ILE A 54 -1.11 -4.53 -5.92
N ALA A 55 -1.12 -5.31 -4.83
CA ALA A 55 -0.20 -6.43 -4.70
C ALA A 55 -0.74 -7.45 -3.70
N ARG A 56 -0.35 -8.70 -3.90
CA ARG A 56 -0.63 -9.81 -2.99
C ARG A 56 0.64 -10.66 -2.91
N LEU A 57 1.25 -10.69 -1.72
CA LEU A 57 2.52 -11.34 -1.50
C LEU A 57 2.34 -12.58 -0.62
N ASP A 58 3.29 -13.53 -0.73
CA ASP A 58 3.28 -14.72 0.11
C ASP A 58 3.46 -14.39 1.59
N GLU A 59 3.06 -15.32 2.45
CA GLU A 59 3.18 -15.16 3.89
C GLU A 59 4.64 -14.94 4.35
N ALA A 60 5.61 -15.34 3.53
CA ALA A 60 7.02 -15.09 3.83
C ALA A 60 7.31 -13.60 4.02
N TYR A 61 6.51 -12.73 3.43
CA TYR A 61 6.66 -11.28 3.57
C TYR A 61 6.05 -10.71 4.84
N ARG A 62 5.35 -11.53 5.64
CA ARG A 62 4.73 -11.08 6.88
C ARG A 62 5.72 -10.43 7.84
N LEU A 63 6.88 -11.05 8.02
CA LEU A 63 7.92 -10.52 8.90
C LEU A 63 8.62 -9.31 8.32
N GLN A 64 8.44 -9.06 7.03
CA GLN A 64 9.03 -7.91 6.34
C GLN A 64 8.08 -6.72 6.23
N ILE A 65 6.87 -6.81 6.79
CA ILE A 65 5.89 -5.71 6.72
C ILE A 65 6.47 -4.38 7.21
N PRO A 66 7.18 -4.30 8.37
CA PRO A 66 7.75 -3.02 8.79
C PRO A 66 8.75 -2.46 7.79
N GLU A 67 9.56 -3.31 7.18
CA GLU A 67 10.53 -2.87 6.16
C GLU A 67 9.84 -2.45 4.87
N LEU A 68 8.81 -3.20 4.45
CA LEU A 68 7.98 -2.81 3.30
C LEU A 68 7.38 -1.43 3.51
N ALA A 69 6.78 -1.21 4.67
CA ALA A 69 6.17 0.08 4.99
C ALA A 69 7.19 1.21 4.93
N LYS A 70 8.37 0.98 5.50
CA LYS A 70 9.44 1.98 5.51
C LYS A 70 9.88 2.33 4.09
N GLN A 71 10.14 1.33 3.26
CA GLN A 71 10.63 1.55 1.89
C GLN A 71 9.58 2.24 1.03
N ILE A 72 8.33 1.84 1.14
CA ILE A 72 7.24 2.46 0.38
C ILE A 72 7.08 3.92 0.82
N HIS A 73 7.10 4.18 2.12
CA HIS A 73 7.00 5.54 2.64
C HIS A 73 8.15 6.43 2.14
N GLN A 74 9.37 5.91 2.18
CA GLN A 74 10.55 6.68 1.73
C GLN A 74 10.49 6.99 0.24
N ALA A 75 9.98 6.06 -0.57
CA ALA A 75 9.93 6.23 -2.02
C ALA A 75 8.76 7.10 -2.48
N THR A 76 7.63 7.09 -1.76
CA THR A 76 6.40 7.74 -2.22
C THR A 76 6.00 8.94 -1.37
N GLY A 77 6.48 9.03 -0.14
CA GLY A 77 6.05 10.05 0.82
C GLY A 77 4.65 9.85 1.37
N LEU A 78 3.98 8.76 1.02
CA LEU A 78 2.61 8.49 1.47
C LEU A 78 2.59 7.89 2.87
N THR A 79 1.48 8.12 3.57
CA THR A 79 1.23 7.48 4.86
C THR A 79 0.99 5.99 4.65
N ILE A 80 1.66 5.17 5.43
CA ILE A 80 1.52 3.71 5.36
C ILE A 80 0.80 3.24 6.62
N ARG A 81 -0.30 2.53 6.43
CA ARG A 81 -1.05 1.90 7.52
C ARG A 81 -0.85 0.40 7.45
N THR A 82 -0.54 -0.21 8.58
CA THR A 82 -0.35 -1.67 8.64
C THR A 82 -1.37 -2.29 9.56
N SER A 83 -1.80 -3.50 9.20
CA SER A 83 -2.75 -4.27 9.98
C SER A 83 -2.35 -5.74 9.92
N ASP A 84 -2.36 -6.42 11.05
CA ASP A 84 -1.94 -7.82 11.14
C ASP A 84 -3.09 -8.70 11.65
#